data_53ca975d764326f260f7e69f029a5484
#
_entry.id   53ca975d764326f260f7e69f029a5484
#
_cell.length_a   1.000
_cell.length_b   1.000
_cell.length_c   1.000
_cell.angle_alpha   90.00
_cell.angle_beta   90.00
_cell.angle_gamma   90.00
#
_symmetry.space_group_name_H-M   'P 1'
#
loop_
_entity.id
_entity.type
_entity.pdbx_description
1 polymer ?
#
loop_
_entity_poly.entity_id
_entity_poly.type
_entity_poly.pdbx_seq_one_letter_code
_entity_poly.pdbx_strand_id
1 'polypeptide(L)'
;MDTLTHTHWFLLALGALIMGMSKGGIPGAGNLTVAIFALVLEDALGPVGVPMSVGLLLPVLISADVAATGVYRRHADWKYILRLLPCFLLGTVLGWWVFDYFQGGNDRVSQLKTLIGVILLSMTALHFILQARKKKKADELPSAEGSSTQNPPKGSMGLGIVFGSIGGVATMLANAAGPVAQLYLLVMGLPKYVFIGTSAWLFLIVNVCKIPFMIDLGIITWESIVVSGWLFIPAMSGAVLAPMIVKRINQQIFETMIWFFIILAGFRMIF
;
A
#
# COMPACT_ATOMS: atom_id res chain seq x y z
N MET A 1 -0.01 6.05 -24.70
CA MET A 1 -0.87 6.61 -23.60
C MET A 1 -1.98 7.53 -24.11
N ASP A 2 -2.12 7.68 -25.41
CA ASP A 2 -3.19 8.46 -26.09
C ASP A 2 -4.58 7.83 -25.95
N THR A 3 -4.66 6.62 -25.41
CA THR A 3 -5.90 5.88 -25.15
C THR A 3 -6.62 6.31 -23.87
N LEU A 4 -5.98 7.11 -23.01
CA LEU A 4 -6.57 7.55 -21.76
C LEU A 4 -7.60 8.66 -22.00
N THR A 5 -8.86 8.38 -21.68
CA THR A 5 -9.96 9.32 -21.72
C THR A 5 -9.93 10.30 -20.55
N HIS A 6 -10.73 11.38 -20.62
CA HIS A 6 -10.88 12.31 -19.48
C HIS A 6 -11.37 11.61 -18.21
N THR A 7 -12.23 10.59 -18.35
CA THR A 7 -12.71 9.77 -17.22
C THR A 7 -11.57 8.99 -16.57
N HIS A 8 -10.68 8.40 -17.39
CA HIS A 8 -9.50 7.69 -16.89
C HIS A 8 -8.59 8.62 -16.10
N TRP A 9 -8.30 9.80 -16.63
CA TRP A 9 -7.49 10.81 -15.93
C TRP A 9 -8.10 11.25 -14.61
N PHE A 10 -9.42 11.48 -14.58
CA PHE A 10 -10.13 11.81 -13.35
C PHE A 10 -10.02 10.71 -12.30
N LEU A 11 -10.24 9.45 -12.69
CA LEU A 11 -10.14 8.29 -11.79
C LEU A 11 -8.70 8.08 -11.28
N LEU A 12 -7.70 8.22 -12.15
CA LEU A 12 -6.29 8.13 -11.75
C LEU A 12 -5.91 9.26 -10.78
N ALA A 13 -6.34 10.49 -11.03
CA ALA A 13 -6.09 11.62 -10.13
C ALA A 13 -6.80 11.44 -8.77
N LEU A 14 -8.04 10.95 -8.77
CA LEU A 14 -8.77 10.60 -7.55
C LEU A 14 -8.07 9.47 -6.79
N GLY A 15 -7.63 8.42 -7.49
CA GLY A 15 -6.83 7.35 -6.90
C GLY A 15 -5.52 7.85 -6.30
N ALA A 16 -4.79 8.73 -7.01
CA ALA A 16 -3.57 9.34 -6.50
C ALA A 16 -3.81 10.17 -5.23
N LEU A 17 -4.88 10.95 -5.19
CA LEU A 17 -5.30 11.71 -4.01
C LEU A 17 -5.59 10.77 -2.82
N ILE A 18 -6.35 9.70 -3.05
CA ILE A 18 -6.66 8.68 -2.04
C ILE A 18 -5.38 7.99 -1.55
N MET A 19 -4.43 7.70 -2.46
CA MET A 19 -3.12 7.15 -2.07
C MET A 19 -2.38 8.11 -1.14
N GLY A 20 -2.34 9.39 -1.49
CA GLY A 20 -1.76 10.41 -0.63
C GLY A 20 -2.42 10.45 0.74
N MET A 21 -3.75 10.42 0.80
CA MET A 21 -4.51 10.38 2.05
C MET A 21 -4.16 9.13 2.88
N SER A 22 -3.99 7.98 2.23
CA SER A 22 -3.56 6.75 2.90
C SER A 22 -2.19 6.91 3.56
N LYS A 23 -1.22 7.49 2.84
CA LYS A 23 0.13 7.74 3.35
C LYS A 23 0.15 8.84 4.43
N GLY A 24 -0.75 9.80 4.36
CA GLY A 24 -0.94 10.87 5.35
C GLY A 24 -1.66 10.46 6.63
N GLY A 25 -2.06 9.18 6.77
CA GLY A 25 -2.59 8.63 8.03
C GLY A 25 -3.98 7.99 7.97
N ILE A 26 -4.56 7.76 6.78
CA ILE A 26 -5.80 7.01 6.61
C ILE A 26 -5.47 5.56 6.23
N PRO A 27 -5.49 4.61 7.18
CA PRO A 27 -5.09 3.23 6.90
C PRO A 27 -6.07 2.55 5.94
N GLY A 28 -5.54 1.70 5.06
CA GLY A 28 -6.34 0.87 4.14
C GLY A 28 -6.74 1.53 2.82
N ALA A 29 -6.80 2.86 2.75
CA ALA A 29 -7.21 3.58 1.54
C ALA A 29 -6.29 3.31 0.32
N GLY A 30 -5.02 2.96 0.56
CA GLY A 30 -4.06 2.65 -0.51
C GLY A 30 -4.47 1.46 -1.38
N ASN A 31 -5.11 0.44 -0.82
CA ASN A 31 -5.56 -0.72 -1.60
C ASN A 31 -6.64 -0.34 -2.62
N LEU A 32 -7.51 0.63 -2.29
CA LEU A 32 -8.49 1.15 -3.25
C LEU A 32 -7.80 1.82 -4.45
N THR A 33 -6.72 2.56 -4.21
CA THR A 33 -5.94 3.16 -5.31
C THR A 33 -5.35 2.09 -6.22
N VAL A 34 -4.77 1.02 -5.66
CA VAL A 34 -4.24 -0.10 -6.46
C VAL A 34 -5.33 -0.67 -7.36
N ALA A 35 -6.52 -0.90 -6.82
CA ALA A 35 -7.65 -1.40 -7.58
C ALA A 35 -8.12 -0.42 -8.68
N ILE A 36 -8.22 0.89 -8.38
CA ILE A 36 -8.57 1.92 -9.36
C ILE A 36 -7.57 1.93 -10.51
N PHE A 37 -6.27 1.97 -10.22
CA PHE A 37 -5.22 2.00 -11.24
C PHE A 37 -5.26 0.74 -12.11
N ALA A 38 -5.41 -0.44 -11.50
CA ALA A 38 -5.48 -1.70 -12.23
C ALA A 38 -6.69 -1.75 -13.19
N LEU A 39 -7.87 -1.37 -12.71
CA LEU A 39 -9.10 -1.40 -13.51
C LEU A 39 -9.10 -0.34 -14.62
N VAL A 40 -8.61 0.88 -14.32
CA VAL A 40 -8.53 1.96 -15.33
C VAL A 40 -7.54 1.61 -16.43
N LEU A 41 -6.38 1.05 -16.09
CA LEU A 41 -5.41 0.68 -17.11
C LEU A 41 -5.78 -0.61 -17.84
N GLU A 42 -6.51 -1.53 -17.21
CA GLU A 42 -7.09 -2.68 -17.89
C GLU A 42 -8.13 -2.24 -18.93
N ASP A 43 -9.00 -1.29 -18.58
CA ASP A 43 -10.00 -0.74 -19.49
C ASP A 43 -9.36 -0.02 -20.70
N ALA A 44 -8.27 0.73 -20.45
CA ALA A 44 -7.58 1.51 -21.47
C ALA A 44 -6.65 0.70 -22.39
N LEU A 45 -5.99 -0.36 -21.85
CA LEU A 45 -4.89 -1.08 -22.50
C LEU A 45 -5.14 -2.59 -22.61
N GLY A 46 -6.28 -3.09 -22.13
CA GLY A 46 -6.54 -4.52 -22.02
C GLY A 46 -5.74 -5.19 -20.90
N PRO A 47 -5.56 -6.53 -20.94
CA PRO A 47 -4.92 -7.30 -19.86
C PRO A 47 -3.53 -6.81 -19.46
N VAL A 48 -2.76 -6.28 -20.41
CA VAL A 48 -1.42 -5.71 -20.16
C VAL A 48 -1.47 -4.47 -19.26
N GLY A 49 -2.60 -3.78 -19.20
CA GLY A 49 -2.80 -2.62 -18.33
C GLY A 49 -2.65 -2.95 -16.84
N VAL A 50 -2.99 -4.18 -16.42
CA VAL A 50 -2.90 -4.59 -15.01
C VAL A 50 -1.45 -4.58 -14.50
N PRO A 51 -0.47 -5.28 -15.11
CA PRO A 51 0.91 -5.18 -14.69
C PRO A 51 1.48 -3.76 -14.86
N MET A 52 1.10 -3.03 -15.92
CA MET A 52 1.53 -1.64 -16.14
C MET A 52 1.03 -0.70 -15.03
N SER A 53 -0.14 -0.98 -14.44
CA SER A 53 -0.67 -0.18 -13.33
C SER A 53 0.23 -0.20 -12.10
N VAL A 54 0.92 -1.32 -11.85
CA VAL A 54 1.85 -1.45 -10.72
C VAL A 54 3.06 -0.54 -10.92
N GLY A 55 3.59 -0.49 -12.16
CA GLY A 55 4.70 0.40 -12.52
C GLY A 55 4.31 1.88 -12.52
N LEU A 56 3.15 2.23 -13.10
CA LEU A 56 2.63 3.60 -13.12
C LEU A 56 2.38 4.14 -11.70
N LEU A 57 1.87 3.29 -10.81
CA LEU A 57 1.57 3.68 -9.44
C LEU A 57 2.83 3.91 -8.59
N LEU A 58 3.97 3.27 -8.90
CA LEU A 58 5.16 3.35 -8.06
C LEU A 58 5.73 4.77 -7.90
N PRO A 59 5.93 5.58 -8.96
CA PRO A 59 6.37 6.97 -8.81
C PRO A 59 5.35 7.83 -8.01
N VAL A 60 4.05 7.57 -8.18
CA VAL A 60 2.97 8.23 -7.42
C VAL A 60 3.07 7.88 -5.93
N LEU A 61 3.33 6.60 -5.60
CA LEU A 61 3.59 6.17 -4.22
C LEU A 61 4.79 6.88 -3.61
N ILE A 62 5.90 6.96 -4.35
CA ILE A 62 7.12 7.62 -3.88
C ILE A 62 6.84 9.10 -3.59
N SER A 63 6.10 9.80 -4.47
CA SER A 63 5.76 11.21 -4.24
C SER A 63 4.92 11.40 -2.97
N ALA A 64 3.95 10.52 -2.74
CA ALA A 64 3.14 10.53 -1.52
C ALA A 64 3.96 10.16 -0.27
N ASP A 65 4.87 9.19 -0.38
CA ASP A 65 5.78 8.81 0.71
C ASP A 65 6.76 9.93 1.07
N VAL A 66 7.29 10.67 0.08
CA VAL A 66 8.12 11.86 0.30
C VAL A 66 7.35 12.93 1.07
N ALA A 67 6.11 13.23 0.67
CA ALA A 67 5.27 14.19 1.37
C ALA A 67 4.95 13.74 2.80
N ALA A 68 4.55 12.49 3.00
CA ALA A 68 4.26 11.92 4.32
C ALA A 68 5.50 11.91 5.21
N THR A 69 6.66 11.52 4.66
CA THR A 69 7.94 11.53 5.37
C THR A 69 8.33 12.95 5.78
N GLY A 70 8.10 13.95 4.93
CA GLY A 70 8.32 15.36 5.26
C GLY A 70 7.47 15.81 6.46
N VAL A 71 6.19 15.42 6.52
CA VAL A 71 5.27 15.73 7.62
C VAL A 71 5.68 15.04 8.92
N TYR A 72 6.08 13.77 8.86
CA TYR A 72 6.35 12.93 10.03
C TYR A 72 7.84 12.64 10.28
N ARG A 73 8.76 13.40 9.68
CA ARG A 73 10.21 13.17 9.66
C ARG A 73 10.85 12.90 11.02
N ARG A 74 10.33 13.50 12.09
CA ARG A 74 10.88 13.42 13.45
C ARG A 74 10.32 12.26 14.26
N HIS A 75 9.37 11.51 13.73
CA HIS A 75 8.64 10.48 14.47
C HIS A 75 9.01 9.05 14.05
N ALA A 76 10.03 8.87 13.20
CA ALA A 76 10.44 7.55 12.76
C ALA A 76 11.27 6.83 13.82
N ASP A 77 10.94 5.56 14.08
CA ASP A 77 11.78 4.65 14.87
C ASP A 77 12.58 3.73 13.94
N TRP A 78 13.84 4.09 13.74
CA TRP A 78 14.76 3.39 12.85
C TRP A 78 15.04 1.94 13.24
N LYS A 79 14.87 1.59 14.51
CA LYS A 79 15.03 0.22 14.99
C LYS A 79 14.05 -0.75 14.31
N TYR A 80 12.81 -0.34 14.12
CA TYR A 80 11.80 -1.15 13.44
C TYR A 80 11.98 -1.14 11.92
N ILE A 81 12.41 -0.01 11.34
CA ILE A 81 12.74 0.08 9.92
C ILE A 81 13.87 -0.91 9.59
N LEU A 82 14.98 -0.84 10.30
CA LEU A 82 16.15 -1.71 10.05
C LEU A 82 15.86 -3.19 10.29
N ARG A 83 14.89 -3.53 11.11
CA ARG A 83 14.45 -4.93 11.29
C ARG A 83 13.58 -5.46 10.16
N LEU A 84 12.68 -4.63 9.64
CA LEU A 84 11.77 -5.03 8.57
C LEU A 84 12.42 -4.94 7.19
N LEU A 85 13.24 -3.93 6.97
CA LEU A 85 13.78 -3.58 5.66
C LEU A 85 14.49 -4.75 4.95
N PRO A 86 15.42 -5.51 5.59
CA PRO A 86 16.08 -6.62 4.91
C PRO A 86 15.11 -7.68 4.41
N CYS A 87 14.11 -8.03 5.23
CA CYS A 87 13.11 -9.03 4.88
C CYS A 87 12.14 -8.51 3.80
N PHE A 88 11.80 -7.22 3.84
CA PHE A 88 11.04 -6.58 2.77
C PHE A 88 11.79 -6.61 1.44
N LEU A 89 13.08 -6.29 1.44
CA LEU A 89 13.91 -6.33 0.22
C LEU A 89 14.05 -7.74 -0.33
N LEU A 90 14.28 -8.74 0.53
CA LEU A 90 14.28 -10.14 0.10
C LEU A 90 12.94 -10.56 -0.49
N GLY A 91 11.83 -10.20 0.17
CA GLY A 91 10.48 -10.42 -0.38
C GLY A 91 10.24 -9.69 -1.70
N THR A 92 10.79 -8.49 -1.87
CA THR A 92 10.71 -7.73 -3.13
C THR A 92 11.45 -8.46 -4.26
N VAL A 93 12.64 -9.02 -4.01
CA VAL A 93 13.38 -9.83 -4.99
C VAL A 93 12.59 -11.09 -5.37
N LEU A 94 12.03 -11.80 -4.39
CA LEU A 94 11.17 -12.96 -4.66
C LEU A 94 9.94 -12.56 -5.47
N GLY A 95 9.30 -11.44 -5.12
CA GLY A 95 8.16 -10.89 -5.86
C GLY A 95 8.51 -10.48 -7.29
N TRP A 96 9.74 -10.00 -7.53
CA TRP A 96 10.24 -9.69 -8.87
C TRP A 96 10.31 -10.95 -9.74
N TRP A 97 10.88 -12.06 -9.26
CA TRP A 97 10.89 -13.32 -9.98
C TRP A 97 9.49 -13.86 -10.29
N VAL A 98 8.58 -13.75 -9.32
CA VAL A 98 7.18 -14.13 -9.53
C VAL A 98 6.53 -13.25 -10.60
N PHE A 99 6.76 -11.95 -10.55
CA PHE A 99 6.19 -10.99 -11.51
C PHE A 99 6.73 -11.25 -12.92
N ASP A 100 8.04 -11.44 -13.09
CA ASP A 100 8.70 -11.75 -14.34
C ASP A 100 8.14 -13.05 -14.96
N TYR A 101 7.98 -14.08 -14.15
CA TYR A 101 7.39 -15.35 -14.60
C TYR A 101 5.98 -15.15 -15.19
N PHE A 102 5.16 -14.29 -14.60
CA PHE A 102 3.79 -14.04 -15.04
C PHE A 102 3.68 -13.12 -16.26
N GLN A 103 4.71 -12.35 -16.58
CA GLN A 103 4.73 -11.54 -17.81
C GLN A 103 4.99 -12.36 -19.10
N GLY A 104 5.43 -13.58 -18.99
CA GLY A 104 5.85 -14.42 -20.11
C GLY A 104 4.75 -14.97 -21.03
N GLY A 105 3.50 -14.47 -20.97
CA GLY A 105 2.41 -14.87 -21.88
C GLY A 105 1.04 -14.38 -21.46
N ASN A 106 0.12 -14.25 -22.41
CA ASN A 106 -1.21 -13.67 -22.17
C ASN A 106 -2.02 -14.41 -21.10
N ASP A 107 -1.97 -15.75 -21.08
CA ASP A 107 -2.65 -16.55 -20.06
C ASP A 107 -2.07 -16.31 -18.67
N ARG A 108 -0.76 -16.09 -18.57
CA ARG A 108 -0.06 -15.79 -17.32
C ARG A 108 -0.39 -14.38 -16.81
N VAL A 109 -0.57 -13.41 -17.71
CA VAL A 109 -1.01 -12.06 -17.32
C VAL A 109 -2.40 -12.10 -16.67
N SER A 110 -3.31 -12.94 -17.19
CA SER A 110 -4.62 -13.16 -16.55
C SER A 110 -4.47 -13.78 -15.15
N GLN A 111 -3.56 -14.73 -14.99
CA GLN A 111 -3.26 -15.32 -13.67
C GLN A 111 -2.64 -14.28 -12.72
N LEU A 112 -1.77 -13.38 -13.21
CA LEU A 112 -1.23 -12.28 -12.40
C LEU A 112 -2.35 -11.35 -11.92
N LYS A 113 -3.32 -11.01 -12.78
CA LYS A 113 -4.50 -10.23 -12.40
C LYS A 113 -5.24 -10.92 -11.24
N THR A 114 -5.53 -12.21 -11.38
CA THR A 114 -6.19 -13.01 -10.33
C THR A 114 -5.37 -13.01 -9.04
N LEU A 115 -4.05 -13.21 -9.13
CA LEU A 115 -3.14 -13.18 -7.97
C LEU A 115 -3.17 -11.82 -7.26
N ILE A 116 -3.15 -10.71 -8.00
CA ILE A 116 -3.30 -9.36 -7.43
C ILE A 116 -4.64 -9.21 -6.72
N GLY A 117 -5.74 -9.67 -7.33
CA GLY A 117 -7.07 -9.68 -6.72
C GLY A 117 -7.11 -10.48 -5.41
N VAL A 118 -6.53 -11.69 -5.39
CA VAL A 118 -6.41 -12.51 -4.18
C VAL A 118 -5.58 -11.82 -3.10
N ILE A 119 -4.46 -11.19 -3.46
CA ILE A 119 -3.64 -10.43 -2.52
C ILE A 119 -4.46 -9.28 -1.92
N LEU A 120 -5.16 -8.49 -2.73
CA LEU A 120 -5.99 -7.39 -2.26
C LEU A 120 -7.10 -7.86 -1.31
N LEU A 121 -7.81 -8.93 -1.66
CA LEU A 121 -8.87 -9.48 -0.82
C LEU A 121 -8.33 -10.07 0.49
N SER A 122 -7.24 -10.82 0.44
CA SER A 122 -6.62 -11.42 1.63
C SER A 122 -6.07 -10.34 2.59
N MET A 123 -5.45 -9.28 2.06
CA MET A 123 -4.99 -8.15 2.85
C MET A 123 -6.17 -7.36 3.46
N THR A 124 -7.27 -7.26 2.72
CA THR A 124 -8.51 -6.65 3.21
C THR A 124 -9.13 -7.48 4.33
N ALA A 125 -9.26 -8.80 4.14
CA ALA A 125 -9.74 -9.72 5.17
C ALA A 125 -8.87 -9.67 6.43
N LEU A 126 -7.54 -9.66 6.27
CA LEU A 126 -6.59 -9.53 7.36
C LEU A 126 -6.82 -8.22 8.14
N HIS A 127 -7.01 -7.11 7.45
CA HIS A 127 -7.30 -5.83 8.09
C HIS A 127 -8.56 -5.91 8.97
N PHE A 128 -9.68 -6.45 8.44
CA PHE A 128 -10.93 -6.59 9.21
C PHE A 128 -10.79 -7.53 10.40
N ILE A 129 -10.12 -8.67 10.24
CA ILE A 129 -9.86 -9.60 11.34
C ILE A 129 -9.11 -8.90 12.48
N LEU A 130 -8.13 -8.09 12.14
CA LEU A 130 -7.34 -7.37 13.13
C LEU A 130 -8.11 -6.25 13.81
N GLN A 131 -8.94 -5.53 13.06
CA GLN A 131 -9.82 -4.49 13.61
C GLN A 131 -10.85 -5.10 14.56
N ALA A 132 -11.48 -6.23 14.18
CA ALA A 132 -12.41 -6.94 15.03
C ALA A 132 -11.76 -7.46 16.33
N ARG A 133 -10.53 -8.02 16.24
CA ARG A 133 -9.79 -8.47 17.43
C ARG A 133 -9.43 -7.32 18.36
N LYS A 134 -9.08 -6.13 17.82
CA LYS A 134 -8.82 -4.93 18.63
C LYS A 134 -10.07 -4.48 19.39
N LYS A 135 -11.22 -4.42 18.70
CA LYS A 135 -12.49 -4.04 19.32
C LYS A 135 -12.85 -4.99 20.46
N LYS A 136 -12.79 -6.30 20.21
CA LYS A 136 -13.07 -7.31 21.24
C LYS A 136 -12.15 -7.18 22.45
N LYS A 137 -10.85 -6.93 22.25
CA LYS A 137 -9.89 -6.75 23.35
C LYS A 137 -10.11 -5.44 24.13
N ALA A 138 -10.62 -4.39 23.46
CA ALA A 138 -10.98 -3.14 24.13
C ALA A 138 -12.27 -3.29 24.97
N ASP A 139 -13.22 -4.10 24.51
CA ASP A 139 -14.48 -4.38 25.24
C ASP A 139 -14.26 -5.32 26.45
N GLU A 140 -13.22 -6.16 26.43
CA GLU A 140 -12.89 -7.14 27.49
C GLU A 140 -12.01 -6.56 28.62
N LEU A 141 -11.41 -5.37 28.47
CA LEU A 141 -10.55 -4.74 29.49
C LEU A 141 -11.24 -3.49 30.05
N PRO A 142 -11.66 -3.50 31.35
CA PRO A 142 -12.03 -2.25 32.02
C PRO A 142 -10.79 -1.35 32.11
N SER A 143 -10.99 -0.08 31.81
CA SER A 143 -10.10 1.08 31.89
C SER A 143 -8.91 0.92 32.84
N ALA A 144 -7.81 0.37 32.36
CA ALA A 144 -6.52 0.51 33.02
C ALA A 144 -5.78 1.64 32.31
N GLU A 145 -5.96 2.86 32.78
CA GLU A 145 -5.01 3.95 32.60
C GLU A 145 -3.66 3.51 33.13
N GLY A 146 -2.74 3.27 32.25
CA GLY A 146 -1.37 2.90 32.63
C GLY A 146 -0.50 2.82 31.38
N SER A 147 0.26 3.86 31.14
CA SER A 147 1.39 3.88 30.21
C SER A 147 2.32 2.70 30.47
N SER A 148 2.10 1.59 29.79
CA SER A 148 3.09 0.52 29.75
C SER A 148 3.92 0.66 28.49
N THR A 149 5.14 1.13 28.62
CA THR A 149 6.29 0.80 27.77
C THR A 149 6.39 -0.72 27.76
N GLN A 150 5.55 -1.38 26.95
CA GLN A 150 5.65 -2.81 26.78
C GLN A 150 6.95 -3.11 26.01
N ASN A 151 7.84 -3.83 26.64
CA ASN A 151 8.96 -4.44 25.94
C ASN A 151 8.42 -5.19 24.72
N PRO A 152 9.05 -5.07 23.54
CA PRO A 152 8.59 -5.77 22.34
C PRO A 152 8.43 -7.26 22.66
N PRO A 153 7.34 -7.90 22.20
CA PRO A 153 7.08 -9.30 22.52
C PRO A 153 8.28 -10.17 22.16
N LYS A 154 8.63 -11.10 23.05
CA LYS A 154 9.67 -12.10 22.79
C LYS A 154 9.30 -12.84 21.49
N GLY A 155 10.16 -12.80 20.47
CA GLY A 155 9.86 -13.35 19.12
C GLY A 155 9.62 -12.30 18.03
N SER A 156 9.79 -11.01 18.33
CA SER A 156 9.61 -9.93 17.37
C SER A 156 10.47 -10.06 16.10
N MET A 157 11.58 -10.79 16.15
CA MET A 157 12.47 -11.02 15.01
C MET A 157 11.87 -12.02 14.02
N GLY A 158 11.29 -13.13 14.46
CA GLY A 158 10.60 -14.10 13.61
C GLY A 158 9.37 -13.49 12.94
N LEU A 159 8.59 -12.69 13.68
CA LEU A 159 7.47 -11.93 13.11
C LEU A 159 7.95 -10.94 12.04
N GLY A 160 9.08 -10.24 12.29
CA GLY A 160 9.68 -9.32 11.32
C GLY A 160 10.07 -10.02 10.02
N ILE A 161 10.60 -11.24 10.09
CA ILE A 161 10.97 -12.03 8.90
C ILE A 161 9.71 -12.39 8.11
N VAL A 162 8.71 -12.96 8.76
CA VAL A 162 7.47 -13.39 8.09
C VAL A 162 6.72 -12.19 7.47
N PHE A 163 6.46 -11.17 8.27
CA PHE A 163 5.73 -9.98 7.78
C PHE A 163 6.53 -9.19 6.76
N GLY A 164 7.86 -9.08 6.94
CA GLY A 164 8.73 -8.42 5.97
C GLY A 164 8.72 -9.12 4.62
N SER A 165 8.91 -10.43 4.58
CA SER A 165 8.94 -11.20 3.33
C SER A 165 7.60 -11.17 2.61
N ILE A 166 6.49 -11.42 3.31
CA ILE A 166 5.14 -11.32 2.73
C ILE A 166 4.86 -9.90 2.23
N GLY A 167 5.21 -8.88 3.03
CA GLY A 167 5.07 -7.48 2.64
C GLY A 167 5.88 -7.12 1.41
N GLY A 168 7.11 -7.62 1.29
CA GLY A 168 7.98 -7.44 0.14
C GLY A 168 7.38 -8.05 -1.13
N VAL A 169 6.89 -9.28 -1.09
CA VAL A 169 6.19 -9.92 -2.22
C VAL A 169 4.92 -9.13 -2.58
N ALA A 170 4.07 -8.82 -1.61
CA ALA A 170 2.81 -8.11 -1.84
C ALA A 170 3.04 -6.69 -2.41
N THR A 171 4.09 -5.98 -1.97
CA THR A 171 4.40 -4.67 -2.54
C THR A 171 4.95 -4.76 -3.96
N MET A 172 5.71 -5.81 -4.28
CA MET A 172 6.24 -5.99 -5.63
C MET A 172 5.12 -6.33 -6.62
N LEU A 173 4.22 -7.24 -6.26
CA LEU A 173 3.16 -7.71 -7.14
C LEU A 173 2.00 -6.71 -7.28
N ALA A 174 1.62 -6.02 -6.20
CA ALA A 174 0.38 -5.25 -6.15
C ALA A 174 0.51 -3.89 -5.44
N ASN A 175 1.70 -3.43 -5.07
CA ASN A 175 1.87 -2.25 -4.20
C ASN A 175 1.02 -2.31 -2.90
N ALA A 176 0.69 -3.50 -2.40
CA ALA A 176 -0.28 -3.76 -1.34
C ALA A 176 0.34 -4.17 0.01
N ALA A 177 1.55 -3.73 0.33
CA ALA A 177 2.21 -4.07 1.59
C ALA A 177 1.68 -3.32 2.82
N GLY A 178 0.84 -2.31 2.62
CA GLY A 178 0.35 -1.45 3.70
C GLY A 178 -0.18 -2.23 4.91
N PRO A 179 -1.20 -3.10 4.76
CA PRO A 179 -1.77 -3.86 5.86
C PRO A 179 -0.76 -4.76 6.58
N VAL A 180 0.18 -5.35 5.85
CA VAL A 180 1.20 -6.27 6.41
C VAL A 180 2.17 -5.52 7.32
N ALA A 181 2.73 -4.41 6.84
CA ALA A 181 3.63 -3.58 7.62
C ALA A 181 2.92 -2.93 8.82
N GLN A 182 1.69 -2.44 8.59
CA GLN A 182 0.86 -1.85 9.64
C GLN A 182 0.56 -2.86 10.75
N LEU A 183 0.28 -4.11 10.40
CA LEU A 183 0.07 -5.16 11.38
C LEU A 183 1.30 -5.38 12.27
N TYR A 184 2.48 -5.52 11.66
CA TYR A 184 3.70 -5.69 12.43
C TYR A 184 3.92 -4.52 13.40
N LEU A 185 3.80 -3.28 12.92
CA LEU A 185 4.00 -2.09 13.75
C LEU A 185 2.94 -1.95 14.85
N LEU A 186 1.70 -2.43 14.59
CA LEU A 186 0.64 -2.48 15.60
C LEU A 186 0.93 -3.50 16.71
N VAL A 187 1.43 -4.68 16.34
CA VAL A 187 1.84 -5.71 17.31
C VAL A 187 3.01 -5.21 18.17
N MET A 188 3.87 -4.36 17.60
CA MET A 188 4.96 -3.72 18.34
C MET A 188 4.50 -2.60 19.29
N GLY A 189 3.23 -2.21 19.26
CA GLY A 189 2.65 -1.24 20.21
C GLY A 189 3.13 0.20 20.03
N LEU A 190 3.50 0.60 18.80
CA LEU A 190 4.03 1.94 18.53
C LEU A 190 2.97 3.03 18.74
N PRO A 191 3.32 4.17 19.37
CA PRO A 191 2.48 5.35 19.43
C PRO A 191 2.08 5.83 18.03
N LYS A 192 0.89 6.42 17.87
CA LYS A 192 0.29 6.80 16.58
C LYS A 192 1.25 7.54 15.63
N TYR A 193 1.92 8.57 16.10
CA TYR A 193 2.83 9.36 15.26
C TYR A 193 4.11 8.62 14.90
N VAL A 194 4.65 7.82 15.84
CA VAL A 194 5.81 6.96 15.59
C VAL A 194 5.45 5.86 14.59
N PHE A 195 4.27 5.28 14.71
CA PHE A 195 3.73 4.32 13.75
C PHE A 195 3.69 4.89 12.32
N ILE A 196 3.07 6.10 12.15
CA ILE A 196 2.94 6.73 10.83
C ILE A 196 4.31 7.11 10.27
N GLY A 197 5.17 7.75 11.07
CA GLY A 197 6.52 8.14 10.65
C GLY A 197 7.41 6.96 10.27
N THR A 198 7.37 5.88 11.06
CA THR A 198 8.12 4.64 10.78
C THR A 198 7.61 3.96 9.49
N SER A 199 6.29 3.92 9.29
CA SER A 199 5.70 3.40 8.05
C SER A 199 6.11 4.23 6.83
N ALA A 200 6.05 5.57 6.93
CA ALA A 200 6.38 6.46 5.82
C ALA A 200 7.83 6.26 5.34
N TRP A 201 8.79 6.23 6.26
CA TRP A 201 10.19 5.99 5.94
C TRP A 201 10.44 4.59 5.38
N LEU A 202 9.83 3.56 6.00
CA LEU A 202 9.96 2.17 5.50
C LEU A 202 9.48 2.07 4.05
N PHE A 203 8.29 2.58 3.76
CA PHE A 203 7.73 2.51 2.42
C PHE A 203 8.48 3.38 1.41
N LEU A 204 8.95 4.56 1.79
CA LEU A 204 9.79 5.38 0.92
C LEU A 204 11.03 4.60 0.48
N ILE A 205 11.76 4.00 1.42
CA ILE A 205 12.98 3.24 1.12
C ILE A 205 12.65 2.03 0.25
N VAL A 206 11.66 1.23 0.62
CA VAL A 206 11.27 0.04 -0.15
C VAL A 206 10.82 0.41 -1.56
N ASN A 207 10.00 1.45 -1.73
CA ASN A 207 9.50 1.89 -3.03
C ASN A 207 10.62 2.43 -3.92
N VAL A 208 11.60 3.16 -3.36
CA VAL A 208 12.78 3.60 -4.10
C VAL A 208 13.64 2.38 -4.51
N CYS A 209 13.85 1.42 -3.63
CA CYS A 209 14.59 0.19 -3.94
C CYS A 209 13.90 -0.69 -5.00
N LYS A 210 12.60 -0.54 -5.22
CA LYS A 210 11.85 -1.27 -6.27
C LYS A 210 12.09 -0.72 -7.67
N ILE A 211 12.49 0.54 -7.82
CA ILE A 211 12.63 1.19 -9.14
C ILE A 211 13.47 0.35 -10.11
N PRO A 212 14.68 -0.14 -9.77
CA PRO A 212 15.49 -0.93 -10.69
C PRO A 212 14.76 -2.19 -11.18
N PHE A 213 14.06 -2.89 -10.30
CA PHE A 213 13.31 -4.10 -10.65
C PHE A 213 12.13 -3.80 -11.58
N MET A 214 11.44 -2.69 -11.37
CA MET A 214 10.31 -2.28 -12.21
C MET A 214 10.75 -1.77 -13.59
N ILE A 215 11.95 -1.19 -13.69
CA ILE A 215 12.58 -0.83 -14.96
C ILE A 215 13.00 -2.10 -15.72
N ASP A 216 13.63 -3.05 -15.05
CA ASP A 216 14.05 -4.33 -15.61
C ASP A 216 12.86 -5.13 -16.18
N LEU A 217 11.72 -5.12 -15.48
CA LEU A 217 10.45 -5.71 -15.95
C LEU A 217 9.80 -4.93 -17.11
N GLY A 218 10.33 -3.77 -17.51
CA GLY A 218 9.77 -2.94 -18.57
C GLY A 218 8.42 -2.28 -18.25
N ILE A 219 7.98 -2.30 -16.98
CA ILE A 219 6.71 -1.71 -16.56
C ILE A 219 6.83 -0.25 -16.10
N ILE A 220 8.05 0.23 -15.83
CA ILE A 220 8.36 1.65 -15.74
C ILE A 220 9.04 2.07 -17.04
N THR A 221 8.35 2.87 -17.82
CA THR A 221 8.82 3.46 -19.07
C THR A 221 8.86 4.97 -18.92
N TRP A 222 9.52 5.66 -19.86
CA TRP A 222 9.51 7.12 -19.90
C TRP A 222 8.09 7.68 -19.96
N GLU A 223 7.23 7.05 -20.73
CA GLU A 223 5.82 7.44 -20.85
C GLU A 223 5.06 7.28 -19.51
N SER A 224 5.29 6.18 -18.77
CA SER A 224 4.68 5.97 -17.47
C SER A 224 5.15 6.99 -16.44
N ILE A 225 6.42 7.43 -16.51
CA ILE A 225 6.96 8.48 -15.63
C ILE A 225 6.30 9.82 -15.92
N VAL A 226 6.10 10.19 -17.20
CA VAL A 226 5.43 11.44 -17.57
C VAL A 226 3.99 11.45 -17.07
N VAL A 227 3.24 10.35 -17.26
CA VAL A 227 1.86 10.23 -16.74
C VAL A 227 1.83 10.31 -15.22
N SER A 228 2.74 9.57 -14.54
CA SER A 228 2.86 9.61 -13.09
C SER A 228 3.17 11.02 -12.57
N GLY A 229 3.96 11.80 -13.33
CA GLY A 229 4.33 13.17 -12.97
C GLY A 229 3.11 14.08 -12.78
N TRP A 230 2.08 13.98 -13.61
CA TRP A 230 0.82 14.70 -13.44
C TRP A 230 0.07 14.29 -12.18
N LEU A 231 0.23 13.04 -11.75
CA LEU A 231 -0.43 12.47 -10.58
C LEU A 231 0.30 12.79 -9.26
N PHE A 232 1.52 13.35 -9.30
CA PHE A 232 2.25 13.76 -8.09
C PHE A 232 1.51 14.83 -7.30
N ILE A 233 0.93 15.83 -7.99
CA ILE A 233 0.21 16.92 -7.35
C ILE A 233 -0.95 16.39 -6.49
N PRO A 234 -1.91 15.62 -7.02
CA PRO A 234 -2.99 15.07 -6.21
C PRO A 234 -2.47 14.12 -5.11
N ALA A 235 -1.44 13.29 -5.38
CA ALA A 235 -0.87 12.40 -4.37
C ALA A 235 -0.24 13.16 -3.19
N MET A 236 0.61 14.14 -3.46
CA MET A 236 1.23 14.96 -2.43
C MET A 236 0.19 15.79 -1.66
N SER A 237 -0.79 16.36 -2.37
CA SER A 237 -1.89 17.11 -1.76
C SER A 237 -2.69 16.21 -0.80
N GLY A 238 -3.00 14.98 -1.21
CA GLY A 238 -3.67 14.00 -0.36
C GLY A 238 -2.90 13.71 0.94
N ALA A 239 -1.58 13.54 0.85
CA ALA A 239 -0.73 13.25 2.01
C ALA A 239 -0.68 14.42 3.01
N VAL A 240 -0.63 15.65 2.51
CA VAL A 240 -0.59 16.86 3.35
C VAL A 240 -1.96 17.20 3.94
N LEU A 241 -3.04 16.96 3.19
CA LEU A 241 -4.41 17.26 3.62
C LEU A 241 -5.02 16.19 4.54
N ALA A 242 -4.52 14.96 4.48
CA ALA A 242 -5.06 13.84 5.26
C ALA A 242 -5.22 14.14 6.75
N PRO A 243 -4.25 14.72 7.47
CA PRO A 243 -4.40 15.03 8.89
C PRO A 243 -5.54 16.00 9.19
N MET A 244 -5.85 16.91 8.26
CA MET A 244 -6.93 17.91 8.41
C MET A 244 -8.30 17.27 8.17
N ILE A 245 -8.37 16.37 7.19
CA ILE A 245 -9.60 15.68 6.78
C ILE A 245 -10.01 14.64 7.83
N VAL A 246 -9.06 13.83 8.30
CA VAL A 246 -9.27 12.78 9.32
C VAL A 246 -9.88 13.33 10.61
N LYS A 247 -9.60 14.60 10.96
CA LYS A 247 -10.19 15.24 12.14
C LYS A 247 -11.69 15.56 12.00
N ARG A 248 -12.23 15.64 10.77
CA ARG A 248 -13.58 16.13 10.46
C ARG A 248 -14.56 15.06 9.98
N ILE A 249 -14.07 13.93 9.49
CA ILE A 249 -14.92 12.87 8.94
C ILE A 249 -15.11 11.76 9.98
N ASN A 250 -16.33 11.24 10.05
CA ASN A 250 -16.59 10.01 10.79
C ASN A 250 -15.78 8.87 10.13
N GLN A 251 -14.74 8.46 10.82
CA GLN A 251 -13.77 7.48 10.34
C GLN A 251 -14.43 6.14 9.96
N GLN A 252 -15.49 5.73 10.67
CA GLN A 252 -16.18 4.45 10.41
C GLN A 252 -16.88 4.45 9.06
N ILE A 253 -17.61 5.52 8.72
CA ILE A 253 -18.31 5.62 7.42
C ILE A 253 -17.30 5.63 6.29
N PHE A 254 -16.23 6.42 6.42
CA PHE A 254 -15.19 6.53 5.41
C PHE A 254 -14.48 5.18 5.19
N GLU A 255 -14.08 4.50 6.25
CA GLU A 255 -13.46 3.17 6.17
C GLU A 255 -14.40 2.14 5.54
N THR A 256 -15.68 2.13 5.94
CA THR A 256 -16.67 1.20 5.39
C THR A 256 -16.83 1.38 3.87
N MET A 257 -16.92 2.61 3.38
CA MET A 257 -17.02 2.90 1.95
C MET A 257 -15.78 2.42 1.19
N ILE A 258 -14.58 2.71 1.72
CA ILE A 258 -13.32 2.27 1.10
C ILE A 258 -13.30 0.75 0.99
N TRP A 259 -13.61 0.04 2.07
CA TRP A 259 -13.59 -1.42 2.08
C TRP A 259 -14.62 -2.02 1.12
N PHE A 260 -15.80 -1.43 1.02
CA PHE A 260 -16.81 -1.84 0.05
C PHE A 260 -16.26 -1.80 -1.39
N PHE A 261 -15.63 -0.69 -1.79
CA PHE A 261 -15.06 -0.55 -3.12
C PHE A 261 -13.86 -1.49 -3.36
N ILE A 262 -13.03 -1.74 -2.36
CA ILE A 262 -11.91 -2.69 -2.49
C ILE A 262 -12.42 -4.11 -2.70
N ILE A 263 -13.44 -4.53 -1.93
CA ILE A 263 -14.04 -5.85 -2.08
C ILE A 263 -14.63 -5.99 -3.49
N LEU A 264 -15.40 -5.00 -3.94
CA LEU A 264 -16.00 -4.99 -5.27
C LEU A 264 -14.92 -5.09 -6.37
N ALA A 265 -13.87 -4.29 -6.27
CA ALA A 265 -12.76 -4.29 -7.23
C ALA A 265 -11.97 -5.62 -7.20
N GLY A 266 -11.70 -6.15 -6.01
CA GLY A 266 -11.02 -7.44 -5.85
C GLY A 266 -11.82 -8.59 -6.47
N PHE A 267 -13.12 -8.63 -6.29
CA PHE A 267 -14.00 -9.60 -6.96
C PHE A 267 -13.93 -9.47 -8.49
N ARG A 268 -14.05 -8.24 -9.03
CA ARG A 268 -13.94 -8.00 -10.47
C ARG A 268 -12.56 -8.40 -11.06
N MET A 269 -11.52 -8.42 -10.25
CA MET A 269 -10.19 -8.87 -10.71
C MET A 269 -10.05 -10.38 -10.74
N ILE A 270 -10.86 -11.10 -9.97
CA ILE A 270 -10.82 -12.57 -9.91
C ILE A 270 -11.78 -13.18 -10.95
N PHE A 271 -12.93 -12.60 -11.12
CA PHE A 271 -14.00 -13.02 -12.04
C PHE A 271 -14.16 -12.07 -13.23
#